data_054902f21500616eef5e1191bb35d499
#
_entry.id   054902f21500616eef5e1191bb35d499
#
_cell.length_a   1.000
_cell.length_b   1.000
_cell.length_c   1.000
_cell.angle_alpha   90.00
_cell.angle_beta   90.00
_cell.angle_gamma   90.00
#
_symmetry.space_group_name_H-M   'P 1'
#
loop_
_entity.id
_entity.type
_entity.pdbx_description
1 polymer ?
#
loop_
_entity_poly.entity_id
_entity_poly.type
_entity_poly.pdbx_seq_one_letter_code
_entity_poly.pdbx_strand_id
1 'polypeptide(L)'
;MKKLFLTLCLGLLVHSACAAGRPENVQPDYLNSFKITFLSWLSGSTKLSYERALPKWHQSSEICASLICAGYDKYDNNPMGFTVRYGHKFFIGDQDLSLKGFYLRPEFIYSYYKYDSMAGTRALADMGAILGTVGYQYVYKRFLADFWVGGGYAFGHAAETKYHHGFELWHWFNRESDKLAMSFSIRLGICF
;
A
#
# COMPACT_ATOMS: atom_id res chain seq x y z
N MET A 1 -7.04 -22.53 -12.69
CA MET A 1 -7.68 -21.64 -11.70
C MET A 1 -7.05 -20.24 -11.63
N LYS A 2 -5.71 -20.06 -11.66
CA LYS A 2 -5.05 -18.73 -11.57
C LYS A 2 -5.40 -17.76 -12.73
N LYS A 3 -5.55 -18.26 -13.95
CA LYS A 3 -5.90 -17.44 -15.15
C LYS A 3 -7.36 -16.94 -15.10
N LEU A 4 -8.28 -17.72 -14.54
CA LEU A 4 -9.70 -17.38 -14.45
C LEU A 4 -9.93 -16.23 -13.46
N PHE A 5 -9.18 -16.20 -12.37
CA PHE A 5 -9.28 -15.16 -11.34
C PHE A 5 -8.79 -13.79 -11.86
N LEU A 6 -7.69 -13.79 -12.63
CA LEU A 6 -7.16 -12.56 -13.23
C LEU A 6 -8.12 -11.97 -14.28
N THR A 7 -8.74 -12.83 -15.10
CA THR A 7 -9.72 -12.40 -16.11
C THR A 7 -11.01 -11.86 -15.47
N LEU A 8 -11.44 -12.44 -14.35
CA LEU A 8 -12.62 -11.96 -13.60
C LEU A 8 -12.36 -10.58 -12.97
N CYS A 9 -11.18 -10.35 -12.39
CA CYS A 9 -10.79 -9.05 -11.83
C CYS A 9 -10.65 -7.96 -12.91
N LEU A 10 -10.08 -8.30 -14.08
CA LEU A 10 -9.98 -7.36 -15.20
C LEU A 10 -11.36 -7.04 -15.80
N GLY A 11 -12.25 -8.03 -15.90
CA GLY A 11 -13.62 -7.86 -16.40
C GLY A 11 -14.47 -6.94 -15.53
N LEU A 12 -14.33 -7.02 -14.21
CA LEU A 12 -15.03 -6.14 -13.26
C LEU A 12 -14.56 -4.68 -13.36
N LEU A 13 -13.27 -4.45 -13.63
CA LEU A 13 -12.73 -3.11 -13.80
C LEU A 13 -13.20 -2.44 -15.10
N VAL A 14 -13.35 -3.20 -16.19
CA VAL A 14 -13.76 -2.67 -17.50
C VAL A 14 -15.26 -2.36 -17.55
N HIS A 15 -16.11 -3.14 -16.87
CA HIS A 15 -17.56 -2.88 -16.84
C HIS A 15 -17.95 -1.61 -16.06
N SER A 16 -17.11 -1.15 -15.14
CA SER A 16 -17.35 0.08 -14.38
C SER A 16 -17.05 1.36 -15.18
N ALA A 17 -16.29 1.27 -16.27
CA ALA A 17 -15.87 2.42 -17.06
C ALA A 17 -16.87 2.86 -18.13
N CYS A 18 -17.88 2.04 -18.49
CA CYS A 18 -18.80 2.31 -19.59
C CYS A 18 -20.14 2.91 -19.20
N ALA A 19 -20.36 3.33 -17.97
CA ALA A 19 -21.61 3.97 -17.53
C ALA A 19 -21.53 5.51 -17.58
N ALA A 20 -21.03 6.07 -18.68
CA ALA A 20 -21.09 7.50 -18.95
C ALA A 20 -22.46 7.85 -19.56
N GLY A 21 -23.34 8.45 -18.78
CA GLY A 21 -24.58 9.04 -19.27
C GLY A 21 -25.80 8.89 -18.35
N ARG A 22 -25.72 9.34 -17.09
CA ARG A 22 -26.88 9.59 -16.25
C ARG A 22 -26.81 10.97 -15.60
N PRO A 23 -27.95 11.64 -15.35
CA PRO A 23 -27.98 12.98 -14.76
C PRO A 23 -27.25 12.98 -13.41
N GLU A 24 -26.60 14.09 -13.12
CA GLU A 24 -25.80 14.36 -11.94
C GLU A 24 -26.47 13.96 -10.61
N ASN A 25 -26.31 12.72 -10.22
CA ASN A 25 -26.40 12.39 -8.81
C ASN A 25 -25.10 12.92 -8.19
N VAL A 26 -25.17 14.06 -7.52
CA VAL A 26 -24.06 14.63 -6.77
C VAL A 26 -23.52 13.54 -5.85
N GLN A 27 -22.32 13.09 -6.13
CA GLN A 27 -21.68 12.05 -5.33
C GLN A 27 -21.36 12.63 -3.95
N PRO A 28 -21.74 11.96 -2.83
CA PRO A 28 -21.38 12.43 -1.50
C PRO A 28 -19.86 12.53 -1.34
N ASP A 29 -19.38 13.63 -0.75
CA ASP A 29 -17.98 13.79 -0.38
C ASP A 29 -17.71 13.11 0.97
N TYR A 30 -17.13 11.92 0.92
CA TYR A 30 -16.75 11.15 2.09
C TYR A 30 -15.42 11.61 2.64
N LEU A 31 -15.31 11.68 3.97
CA LEU A 31 -14.10 12.15 4.64
C LEU A 31 -13.22 11.02 5.18
N ASN A 32 -13.72 9.81 5.20
CA ASN A 32 -13.00 8.67 5.73
C ASN A 32 -13.00 7.52 4.74
N SER A 33 -11.96 6.70 4.79
CA SER A 33 -11.92 5.45 4.04
C SER A 33 -11.18 4.34 4.79
N PHE A 34 -11.66 3.11 4.61
CA PHE A 34 -10.90 1.89 4.91
C PHE A 34 -10.42 1.25 3.62
N LYS A 35 -9.15 0.80 3.62
CA LYS A 35 -8.52 0.19 2.45
C LYS A 35 -7.77 -1.08 2.82
N ILE A 36 -7.72 -2.02 1.88
CA ILE A 36 -6.88 -3.21 1.94
C ILE A 36 -5.88 -3.18 0.79
N THR A 37 -4.63 -3.53 1.07
CA THR A 37 -3.60 -3.64 0.03
C THR A 37 -3.68 -5.01 -0.60
N PHE A 38 -4.22 -5.09 -1.82
CA PHE A 38 -4.54 -6.35 -2.48
C PHE A 38 -3.31 -7.23 -2.74
N LEU A 39 -2.18 -6.63 -3.14
CA LEU A 39 -0.96 -7.38 -3.46
C LEU A 39 -0.13 -7.77 -2.23
N SER A 40 -0.42 -7.25 -1.06
CA SER A 40 0.37 -7.50 0.14
C SER A 40 0.31 -8.96 0.60
N TRP A 41 -0.80 -9.65 0.35
CA TRP A 41 -0.96 -11.06 0.66
C TRP A 41 0.08 -11.93 -0.09
N LEU A 42 0.45 -11.54 -1.31
CA LEU A 42 1.49 -12.22 -2.09
C LEU A 42 2.90 -11.97 -1.56
N SER A 43 3.08 -10.93 -0.73
CA SER A 43 4.34 -10.59 -0.06
C SER A 43 4.40 -11.06 1.39
N GLY A 44 3.50 -11.95 1.80
CA GLY A 44 3.52 -12.55 3.15
C GLY A 44 2.90 -11.67 4.23
N SER A 45 2.07 -10.69 3.87
CA SER A 45 1.45 -9.81 4.86
C SER A 45 0.03 -9.42 4.47
N THR A 46 -0.80 -9.12 5.49
CA THR A 46 -2.12 -8.52 5.29
C THR A 46 -2.11 -7.10 5.83
N LYS A 47 -2.46 -6.13 5.00
CA LYS A 47 -2.38 -4.69 5.30
C LYS A 47 -3.75 -4.04 5.23
N LEU A 48 -4.11 -3.38 6.34
CA LEU A 48 -5.31 -2.57 6.46
C LEU A 48 -4.92 -1.12 6.69
N SER A 49 -5.57 -0.21 5.98
CA SER A 49 -5.33 1.23 6.08
C SER A 49 -6.61 1.97 6.41
N TYR A 50 -6.48 2.98 7.24
CA TYR A 50 -7.49 3.99 7.47
C TYR A 50 -6.97 5.35 7.01
N GLU A 51 -7.78 6.07 6.25
CA GLU A 51 -7.47 7.41 5.76
C GLU A 51 -8.56 8.39 6.15
N ARG A 52 -8.15 9.59 6.58
CA ARG A 52 -9.03 10.70 6.87
C ARG A 52 -8.66 11.92 6.05
N ALA A 53 -9.63 12.45 5.32
CA ALA A 53 -9.49 13.69 4.57
C ALA A 53 -9.42 14.91 5.49
N LEU A 54 -8.69 15.91 5.04
CA LEU A 54 -8.57 17.26 5.60
C LEU A 54 -8.97 18.26 4.50
N PRO A 55 -10.27 18.44 4.22
CA PRO A 55 -10.75 19.12 3.01
C PRO A 55 -10.23 20.55 2.87
N LYS A 56 -10.14 21.29 3.99
CA LYS A 56 -9.68 22.68 4.01
C LYS A 56 -8.29 22.88 3.40
N TRP A 57 -7.46 21.83 3.38
CA TRP A 57 -6.07 21.88 2.95
C TRP A 57 -5.79 21.01 1.71
N HIS A 58 -6.82 20.39 1.13
CA HIS A 58 -6.67 19.40 0.06
C HIS A 58 -5.65 18.30 0.41
N GLN A 59 -5.77 17.77 1.61
CA GLN A 59 -4.85 16.80 2.19
C GLN A 59 -5.60 15.62 2.81
N SER A 60 -4.89 14.54 3.05
CA SER A 60 -5.37 13.46 3.91
C SER A 60 -4.23 12.84 4.71
N SER A 61 -4.57 12.26 5.86
CA SER A 61 -3.65 11.46 6.67
C SER A 61 -4.07 10.01 6.65
N GLU A 62 -3.11 9.12 6.43
CA GLU A 62 -3.33 7.69 6.32
C GLU A 62 -2.43 6.95 7.31
N ILE A 63 -3.01 6.02 8.05
CA ILE A 63 -2.29 5.03 8.85
C ILE A 63 -2.60 3.63 8.32
N CYS A 64 -1.57 2.81 8.20
CA CYS A 64 -1.69 1.42 7.77
C CYS A 64 -1.03 0.51 8.80
N ALA A 65 -1.74 -0.51 9.22
CA ALA A 65 -1.22 -1.59 10.03
C ALA A 65 -1.18 -2.89 9.21
N SER A 66 -0.13 -3.67 9.41
CA SER A 66 0.08 -4.93 8.71
C SER A 66 0.50 -6.02 9.67
N LEU A 67 -0.02 -7.21 9.46
CA LEU A 67 0.44 -8.43 10.11
C LEU A 67 1.30 -9.24 9.12
N ILE A 68 2.53 -9.54 9.53
CA ILE A 68 3.46 -10.40 8.81
C ILE A 68 3.33 -11.80 9.41
N CYS A 69 2.59 -12.65 8.83
CA CYS A 69 2.30 -14.07 9.07
C CYS A 69 1.02 -14.47 8.34
N ALA A 70 0.23 -13.47 7.93
CA ALA A 70 -1.06 -13.65 7.24
C ALA A 70 -0.88 -13.34 5.75
N GLY A 71 -0.35 -14.30 5.00
CA GLY A 71 -0.10 -14.21 3.57
C GLY A 71 0.70 -15.40 3.06
N TYR A 72 1.10 -15.34 1.80
CA TYR A 72 1.92 -16.38 1.19
C TYR A 72 3.37 -16.26 1.65
N ASP A 73 3.88 -17.28 2.34
CA ASP A 73 5.29 -17.37 2.71
C ASP A 73 6.13 -17.82 1.49
N LYS A 74 6.67 -16.84 0.78
CA LYS A 74 7.46 -17.05 -0.42
C LYS A 74 8.79 -17.76 -0.15
N TYR A 75 9.32 -17.62 1.05
CA TYR A 75 10.67 -18.07 1.40
C TYR A 75 10.66 -19.29 2.33
N ASP A 76 9.47 -19.75 2.74
CA ASP A 76 9.28 -20.86 3.67
C ASP A 76 10.12 -20.70 4.97
N ASN A 77 10.07 -19.50 5.52
CA ASN A 77 10.86 -19.10 6.68
C ASN A 77 10.03 -18.55 7.86
N ASN A 78 8.76 -18.89 7.90
CA ASN A 78 7.83 -18.65 9.01
C ASN A 78 7.92 -17.21 9.59
N PRO A 79 7.74 -16.18 8.78
CA PRO A 79 7.87 -14.80 9.25
C PRO A 79 6.71 -14.46 10.20
N MET A 80 7.04 -13.78 11.31
CA MET A 80 6.03 -13.34 12.27
C MET A 80 6.38 -11.96 12.80
N GLY A 81 5.47 -11.00 12.62
CA GLY A 81 5.67 -9.64 13.07
C GLY A 81 4.61 -8.67 12.58
N PHE A 82 4.98 -7.41 12.57
CA PHE A 82 4.07 -6.34 12.14
C PHE A 82 4.80 -5.26 11.34
N THR A 83 4.03 -4.52 10.57
CA THR A 83 4.47 -3.27 9.93
C THR A 83 3.45 -2.17 10.22
N VAL A 84 3.95 -0.98 10.52
CA VAL A 84 3.14 0.24 10.63
C VAL A 84 3.62 1.21 9.57
N ARG A 85 2.68 1.88 8.91
CA ARG A 85 2.97 2.91 7.92
C ARG A 85 2.12 4.13 8.23
N TYR A 86 2.73 5.30 8.09
CA TYR A 86 2.04 6.59 8.12
C TYR A 86 2.37 7.34 6.84
N GLY A 87 1.35 7.84 6.17
CA GLY A 87 1.50 8.68 4.98
C GLY A 87 0.61 9.90 5.07
N HIS A 88 1.11 11.03 4.59
CA HIS A 88 0.34 12.25 4.47
C HIS A 88 0.23 12.63 3.00
N LYS A 89 -0.99 12.68 2.47
CA LYS A 89 -1.24 12.97 1.05
C LYS A 89 -1.52 14.45 0.86
N PHE A 90 -0.86 15.02 -0.13
CA PHE A 90 -1.11 16.35 -0.67
C PHE A 90 -1.73 16.17 -2.05
N PHE A 91 -3.01 16.40 -2.17
CA PHE A 91 -3.69 16.28 -3.44
C PHE A 91 -3.40 17.47 -4.34
N ILE A 92 -3.29 17.23 -5.65
CA ILE A 92 -2.89 18.22 -6.65
C ILE A 92 -4.06 18.44 -7.62
N GLY A 93 -4.33 19.72 -7.93
CA GLY A 93 -5.38 20.14 -8.87
C GLY A 93 -6.75 20.33 -8.22
N ASP A 94 -7.71 20.75 -9.04
CA ASP A 94 -9.09 20.88 -8.62
C ASP A 94 -9.72 19.50 -8.42
N GLN A 95 -10.37 19.33 -7.31
CA GLN A 95 -10.96 18.07 -6.90
C GLN A 95 -12.43 18.22 -6.59
N ASP A 96 -13.25 17.40 -7.24
CA ASP A 96 -14.68 17.31 -6.95
C ASP A 96 -14.96 16.64 -5.59
N LEU A 97 -14.00 15.83 -5.08
CA LEU A 97 -14.13 15.03 -3.87
C LEU A 97 -12.84 15.04 -3.06
N SER A 98 -12.96 15.11 -1.74
CA SER A 98 -11.84 15.24 -0.79
C SER A 98 -10.82 14.10 -0.83
N LEU A 99 -11.21 12.91 -1.27
CA LEU A 99 -10.37 11.70 -1.34
C LEU A 99 -10.10 11.25 -2.78
N LYS A 100 -10.19 12.13 -3.79
CA LYS A 100 -10.01 11.78 -5.20
C LYS A 100 -8.95 12.68 -5.84
N GLY A 101 -8.09 12.12 -6.67
CA GLY A 101 -7.15 12.87 -7.49
C GLY A 101 -5.71 12.38 -7.43
N PHE A 102 -4.85 13.09 -8.11
CA PHE A 102 -3.40 12.91 -8.01
C PHE A 102 -2.89 13.45 -6.68
N TYR A 103 -1.90 12.77 -6.11
CA TYR A 103 -1.30 13.20 -4.86
C TYR A 103 0.21 12.95 -4.81
N LEU A 104 0.88 13.75 -3.98
CA LEU A 104 2.20 13.48 -3.44
C LEU A 104 2.05 12.99 -1.99
N ARG A 105 2.83 12.00 -1.59
CA ARG A 105 2.75 11.42 -0.25
C ARG A 105 4.14 11.14 0.31
N PRO A 106 4.68 11.94 1.23
CA PRO A 106 5.71 11.49 2.15
C PRO A 106 5.14 10.36 3.02
N GLU A 107 5.93 9.31 3.19
CA GLU A 107 5.52 8.11 3.90
C GLU A 107 6.65 7.62 4.80
N PHE A 108 6.29 7.25 6.02
CA PHE A 108 7.17 6.57 6.96
C PHE A 108 6.68 5.14 7.16
N ILE A 109 7.61 4.19 7.14
CA ILE A 109 7.34 2.76 7.34
C ILE A 109 8.24 2.27 8.44
N TYR A 110 7.68 1.48 9.35
CA TYR A 110 8.43 0.73 10.35
C TYR A 110 7.94 -0.71 10.38
N SER A 111 8.88 -1.66 10.36
CA SER A 111 8.62 -3.09 10.31
C SER A 111 9.48 -3.83 11.33
N TYR A 112 8.85 -4.67 12.14
CA TYR A 112 9.51 -5.50 13.12
C TYR A 112 9.00 -6.94 13.00
N TYR A 113 9.89 -7.88 12.67
CA TYR A 113 9.51 -9.28 12.50
C TYR A 113 10.65 -10.26 12.78
N LYS A 114 10.27 -11.46 13.16
CA LYS A 114 11.16 -12.61 13.34
C LYS A 114 10.94 -13.58 12.18
N TYR A 115 11.99 -14.26 11.74
CA TYR A 115 11.93 -15.26 10.67
C TYR A 115 13.00 -16.33 10.88
N ASP A 116 12.84 -17.49 10.24
CA ASP A 116 13.82 -18.54 10.27
C ASP A 116 14.91 -18.25 9.23
N SER A 117 16.16 -18.07 9.68
CA SER A 117 17.29 -17.78 8.81
C SER A 117 17.73 -19.03 8.04
N MET A 118 18.52 -18.85 6.98
CA MET A 118 19.09 -19.98 6.23
C MET A 118 20.01 -20.87 7.08
N ALA A 119 20.53 -20.36 8.20
CA ALA A 119 21.31 -21.14 9.16
C ALA A 119 20.43 -21.95 10.14
N GLY A 120 19.11 -21.95 9.99
CA GLY A 120 18.17 -22.64 10.86
C GLY A 120 18.00 -22.01 12.25
N THR A 121 18.46 -20.77 12.43
CA THR A 121 18.30 -20.01 13.67
C THR A 121 17.21 -18.94 13.51
N ARG A 122 16.53 -18.59 14.60
CA ARG A 122 15.54 -17.50 14.60
C ARG A 122 16.25 -16.15 14.50
N ALA A 123 16.04 -15.44 13.40
CA ALA A 123 16.59 -14.12 13.14
C ALA A 123 15.54 -13.01 13.39
N LEU A 124 16.02 -11.80 13.62
CA LEU A 124 15.20 -10.62 13.83
C LEU A 124 15.48 -9.60 12.73
N ALA A 125 14.43 -8.98 12.22
CA ALA A 125 14.51 -7.79 11.38
C ALA A 125 13.82 -6.62 12.08
N ASP A 126 14.52 -5.49 12.12
CA ASP A 126 14.06 -4.20 12.63
C ASP A 126 14.42 -3.15 11.57
N MET A 127 13.43 -2.76 10.79
CA MET A 127 13.62 -1.96 9.57
C MET A 127 12.68 -0.78 9.52
N GLY A 128 13.20 0.35 9.06
CA GLY A 128 12.43 1.54 8.76
C GLY A 128 12.67 2.03 7.34
N ALA A 129 11.77 2.85 6.82
CA ALA A 129 11.96 3.56 5.57
C ALA A 129 11.22 4.89 5.56
N ILE A 130 11.81 5.87 4.86
CA ILE A 130 11.19 7.14 4.53
C ILE A 130 11.08 7.20 3.02
N LEU A 131 9.87 7.37 2.51
CA LEU A 131 9.58 7.36 1.07
C LEU A 131 8.91 8.66 0.64
N GLY A 132 9.20 9.08 -0.59
CA GLY A 132 8.36 9.98 -1.35
C GLY A 132 7.60 9.20 -2.39
N THR A 133 6.27 9.26 -2.38
CA THR A 133 5.43 8.53 -3.31
C THR A 133 4.51 9.49 -4.07
N VAL A 134 4.21 9.13 -5.32
CA VAL A 134 3.19 9.77 -6.14
C VAL A 134 2.12 8.76 -6.44
N GLY A 135 0.88 9.19 -6.50
CA GLY A 135 -0.22 8.29 -6.76
C GLY A 135 -1.46 8.98 -7.28
N TYR A 136 -2.42 8.14 -7.60
CA TYR A 136 -3.76 8.58 -8.01
C TYR A 136 -4.80 7.79 -7.25
N GLN A 137 -5.73 8.49 -6.61
CA GLN A 137 -6.86 7.93 -5.88
C GLN A 137 -8.14 8.17 -6.66
N TYR A 138 -8.80 7.08 -7.03
CA TYR A 138 -10.07 7.09 -7.72
C TYR A 138 -11.18 6.76 -6.74
N VAL A 139 -12.25 7.56 -6.75
CA VAL A 139 -13.45 7.33 -5.93
C VAL A 139 -14.68 7.31 -6.84
N TYR A 140 -15.46 6.24 -6.73
CA TYR A 140 -16.74 6.09 -7.41
C TYR A 140 -17.79 5.59 -6.42
N LYS A 141 -18.77 6.42 -6.11
CA LYS A 141 -19.71 6.18 -5.01
C LYS A 141 -18.91 5.95 -3.72
N ARG A 142 -19.06 4.80 -3.09
CA ARG A 142 -18.32 4.40 -1.89
C ARG A 142 -17.04 3.61 -2.19
N PHE A 143 -16.85 3.18 -3.42
CA PHE A 143 -15.66 2.42 -3.80
C PHE A 143 -14.47 3.35 -4.00
N LEU A 144 -13.31 2.91 -3.52
CA LEU A 144 -12.05 3.62 -3.64
C LEU A 144 -10.98 2.68 -4.19
N ALA A 145 -10.22 3.17 -5.18
CA ALA A 145 -9.01 2.52 -5.68
C ALA A 145 -7.85 3.51 -5.61
N ASP A 146 -6.74 3.09 -5.01
CA ASP A 146 -5.56 3.90 -4.75
C ASP A 146 -4.34 3.23 -5.36
N PHE A 147 -3.63 3.94 -6.25
CA PHE A 147 -2.45 3.46 -6.97
C PHE A 147 -1.29 4.37 -6.66
N TRP A 148 -0.12 3.83 -6.33
CA TRP A 148 1.06 4.64 -6.08
C TRP A 148 2.34 3.95 -6.52
N VAL A 149 3.35 4.78 -6.74
CA VAL A 149 4.74 4.40 -6.93
C VAL A 149 5.62 5.44 -6.25
N GLY A 150 6.74 5.01 -5.72
CA GLY A 150 7.69 5.93 -5.13
C GLY A 150 8.96 5.27 -4.66
N GLY A 151 9.85 6.08 -4.11
CA GLY A 151 11.14 5.64 -3.63
C GLY A 151 11.64 6.48 -2.46
N GLY A 152 12.69 6.01 -1.83
CA GLY A 152 13.29 6.67 -0.70
C GLY A 152 14.43 5.90 -0.08
N TYR A 153 14.62 6.10 1.20
CA TYR A 153 15.72 5.57 1.95
C TYR A 153 15.24 4.58 3.02
N ALA A 154 15.84 3.39 3.02
CA ALA A 154 15.63 2.38 4.06
C ALA A 154 16.79 2.36 5.05
N PHE A 155 16.49 2.08 6.31
CA PHE A 155 17.44 1.99 7.41
C PHE A 155 17.01 0.89 8.38
N GLY A 156 17.92 0.48 9.27
CA GLY A 156 17.68 -0.56 10.24
C GLY A 156 18.57 -1.77 10.04
N HIS A 157 18.20 -2.87 10.66
CA HIS A 157 18.99 -4.10 10.66
C HIS A 157 18.12 -5.31 10.31
N ALA A 158 18.60 -6.11 9.36
CA ALA A 158 18.11 -7.45 9.10
C ALA A 158 19.31 -8.38 8.94
N ALA A 159 19.29 -9.54 9.59
CA ALA A 159 20.38 -10.48 9.49
C ALA A 159 20.60 -11.00 8.05
N GLU A 160 19.54 -11.02 7.25
CA GLU A 160 19.56 -11.42 5.84
C GLU A 160 18.71 -10.45 5.03
N THR A 161 19.37 -9.63 4.22
CA THR A 161 18.76 -8.51 3.48
C THR A 161 17.76 -8.91 2.40
N LYS A 162 17.78 -10.15 1.94
CA LYS A 162 16.87 -10.64 0.89
C LYS A 162 15.46 -11.02 1.37
N TYR A 163 15.22 -11.07 2.68
CA TYR A 163 13.93 -11.44 3.25
C TYR A 163 13.16 -10.21 3.72
N HIS A 164 12.50 -9.53 2.80
CA HIS A 164 11.72 -8.31 3.07
C HIS A 164 10.23 -8.64 3.19
N HIS A 165 9.87 -9.30 4.27
CA HIS A 165 8.47 -9.62 4.54
C HIS A 165 7.66 -8.36 4.86
N GLY A 166 6.57 -8.19 4.14
CA GLY A 166 5.64 -7.07 4.37
C GLY A 166 6.16 -5.69 4.04
N PHE A 167 7.42 -5.59 3.70
CA PHE A 167 8.04 -4.41 3.15
C PHE A 167 7.89 -4.47 1.64
N GLU A 168 7.02 -3.72 1.02
CA GLU A 168 6.86 -3.64 -0.43
C GLU A 168 8.02 -2.87 -1.06
N LEU A 169 9.25 -3.27 -0.73
CA LEU A 169 10.44 -2.61 -1.17
C LEU A 169 11.19 -3.51 -2.15
N TRP A 170 11.39 -3.00 -3.34
CA TRP A 170 12.23 -3.64 -4.33
C TRP A 170 13.61 -2.99 -4.29
N HIS A 171 14.66 -3.77 -4.03
CA HIS A 171 16.04 -3.34 -4.18
C HIS A 171 16.40 -3.39 -5.67
N TRP A 172 16.32 -2.26 -6.35
CA TRP A 172 16.49 -2.29 -7.81
C TRP A 172 17.90 -2.05 -8.28
N PHE A 173 18.78 -1.43 -7.50
CA PHE A 173 20.03 -0.93 -8.09
C PHE A 173 21.34 -1.34 -7.44
N ASN A 174 21.37 -1.91 -6.26
CA ASN A 174 22.65 -2.34 -5.71
C ASN A 174 22.48 -3.41 -4.62
N ARG A 175 23.09 -4.59 -4.86
CA ARG A 175 23.16 -5.65 -3.86
C ARG A 175 24.01 -5.26 -2.64
N GLU A 176 24.77 -4.19 -2.73
CA GLU A 176 25.72 -3.75 -1.69
C GLU A 176 25.20 -2.56 -0.86
N SER A 177 24.19 -1.81 -1.31
CA SER A 177 23.60 -0.74 -0.52
C SER A 177 22.10 -0.98 -0.31
N ASP A 178 21.75 -1.57 0.81
CA ASP A 178 20.37 -1.82 1.27
C ASP A 178 19.57 -0.55 1.62
N LYS A 179 20.05 0.59 1.15
CA LYS A 179 19.55 1.92 1.54
C LYS A 179 18.51 2.49 0.60
N LEU A 180 18.46 2.05 -0.66
CA LEU A 180 17.47 2.52 -1.63
C LEU A 180 16.21 1.66 -1.54
N ALA A 181 15.10 2.29 -1.25
CA ALA A 181 13.80 1.66 -1.15
C ALA A 181 12.90 2.13 -2.27
N MET A 182 12.17 1.23 -2.90
CA MET A 182 11.10 1.53 -3.85
C MET A 182 9.80 0.86 -3.40
N SER A 183 8.69 1.55 -3.55
CA SER A 183 7.36 1.02 -3.21
C SER A 183 6.38 1.31 -4.33
N PHE A 184 5.60 0.31 -4.71
CA PHE A 184 4.44 0.49 -5.56
C PHE A 184 3.35 -0.50 -5.12
N SER A 185 2.11 -0.12 -5.22
CA SER A 185 1.01 -1.02 -4.90
C SER A 185 -0.34 -0.49 -5.35
N ILE A 186 -1.35 -1.32 -5.12
CA ILE A 186 -2.77 -1.04 -5.37
C ILE A 186 -3.53 -1.33 -4.08
N ARG A 187 -4.36 -0.39 -3.67
CA ARG A 187 -5.31 -0.57 -2.56
C ARG A 187 -6.73 -0.43 -3.07
N LEU A 188 -7.60 -1.25 -2.53
CA LEU A 188 -9.03 -1.16 -2.74
C LEU A 188 -9.70 -0.86 -1.41
N GLY A 189 -10.73 -0.03 -1.43
CA GLY A 189 -11.37 0.40 -0.20
C GLY A 189 -12.78 0.92 -0.37
N ILE A 190 -13.32 1.33 0.75
CA ILE A 190 -14.65 1.94 0.87
C ILE A 190 -14.56 3.26 1.61
N CYS A 191 -15.31 4.25 1.12
CA CYS A 191 -15.46 5.57 1.73
C CYS A 191 -16.75 5.66 2.56
N PHE A 192 -16.71 6.47 3.65
CA PHE A 192 -17.84 6.71 4.55
C PHE A 192 -17.74 8.03 5.31
#